data_bf0425edba28b00558d6840ae85eb21f
#
_entry.id   bf0425edba28b00558d6840ae85eb21f
#
_cell.length_a   1.000
_cell.length_b   1.000
_cell.length_c   1.000
_cell.angle_alpha   90.00
_cell.angle_beta   90.00
_cell.angle_gamma   90.00
#
_symmetry.space_group_name_H-M   'P 1'
#
loop_
_entity.id
_entity.type
_entity.pdbx_description
1 polymer ?
#
loop_
_entity_poly.entity_id
_entity_poly.type
_entity_poly.pdbx_seq_one_letter_code
_entity_poly.pdbx_strand_id
1 'polypeptide(L)'
;MKDEITKVTPELLDRMSETDATWPHDPAVPELPPMPATDEAKPTMDSFLNSHFWEGVHTPAVEGVPALRPRSEPVTEENPLKVDVCWSMRSPYSYLVLQRLVWLNSVYCVDVNIRPVMPIAVRSTKGGTGKAGGMFGITYKLPDAMWDTVRSGEFHGVPFKYARPDPIWQTVWPPFGKNYQYVHPVEKQPYIHWITRLACYAALEGKALDFINEISPLIWGGHVEHWPAHVKEHFNRIEGLDYDKAIKDIQNGAEKVDACWQENSVFMAQTGHGGVPLMVINGEPFFGGDRFDQFFWRLRQNGLTKRREARAPFTTQPLRWPAAD
;
A
#
# COMPACT_ATOMS: atom_id res chain seq x y z
N MET A 1 40.50 9.80 3.75
CA MET A 1 40.28 8.37 3.97
C MET A 1 39.13 8.01 3.07
N LYS A 2 39.43 7.36 1.96
CA LYS A 2 38.43 6.89 1.00
C LYS A 2 37.79 5.65 1.60
N ASP A 3 36.49 5.67 1.68
CA ASP A 3 35.60 4.67 2.22
C ASP A 3 35.98 3.25 1.78
N GLU A 4 36.54 2.48 2.69
CA GLU A 4 36.49 1.03 2.56
C GLU A 4 35.02 0.65 2.64
N ILE A 5 34.46 0.33 1.49
CA ILE A 5 33.12 -0.22 1.38
C ILE A 5 33.13 -1.56 2.09
N THR A 6 32.70 -1.59 3.32
CA THR A 6 32.54 -2.85 4.05
C THR A 6 31.53 -3.69 3.27
N LYS A 7 32.04 -4.71 2.59
CA LYS A 7 31.17 -5.69 1.91
C LYS A 7 30.30 -6.32 2.96
N VAL A 8 29.00 -6.40 2.69
CA VAL A 8 28.09 -7.20 3.51
C VAL A 8 28.55 -8.65 3.38
N THR A 9 29.17 -9.17 4.42
CA THR A 9 29.61 -10.57 4.47
C THR A 9 28.53 -11.46 5.07
N PRO A 10 28.52 -12.77 4.82
CA PRO A 10 27.63 -13.70 5.48
C PRO A 10 27.68 -13.57 7.01
N GLU A 11 28.88 -13.39 7.59
CA GLU A 11 29.06 -13.25 9.04
C GLU A 11 28.45 -11.94 9.57
N LEU A 12 28.45 -10.87 8.76
CA LEU A 12 27.76 -9.63 9.14
C LEU A 12 26.24 -9.82 9.11
N LEU A 13 25.72 -10.55 8.12
CA LEU A 13 24.30 -10.90 8.03
C LEU A 13 23.88 -11.78 9.20
N ASP A 14 24.71 -12.78 9.57
CA ASP A 14 24.43 -13.64 10.71
C ASP A 14 24.41 -12.83 12.02
N ARG A 15 25.38 -11.96 12.23
CA ARG A 15 25.40 -11.05 13.40
C ARG A 15 24.20 -10.10 13.42
N MET A 16 23.76 -9.61 12.27
CA MET A 16 22.55 -8.80 12.16
C MET A 16 21.30 -9.60 12.51
N SER A 17 21.26 -10.88 12.16
CA SER A 17 20.16 -11.78 12.52
C SER A 17 20.17 -12.16 14.00
N GLU A 18 21.35 -12.29 14.61
CA GLU A 18 21.51 -12.64 16.02
C GLU A 18 21.15 -11.49 16.97
N THR A 19 21.52 -10.26 16.62
CA THR A 19 21.25 -9.08 17.48
C THR A 19 19.75 -8.74 17.59
N ASP A 20 18.96 -9.17 16.63
CA ASP A 20 17.51 -8.94 16.61
C ASP A 20 16.67 -10.20 16.93
N ALA A 21 17.30 -11.25 17.40
CA ALA A 21 16.64 -12.51 17.80
C ALA A 21 15.61 -12.32 18.93
N THR A 22 15.60 -11.16 19.56
CA THR A 22 14.72 -10.80 20.68
C THR A 22 13.76 -9.67 20.32
N TRP A 23 13.12 -9.73 19.14
CA TRP A 23 11.95 -8.87 18.95
C TRP A 23 10.95 -9.22 20.06
N PRO A 24 10.61 -8.27 20.93
CA PRO A 24 9.72 -8.56 22.04
C PRO A 24 8.38 -9.01 21.47
N HIS A 25 7.87 -10.11 21.99
CA HIS A 25 6.50 -10.52 21.74
C HIS A 25 5.58 -9.38 22.13
N ASP A 26 4.94 -8.76 21.16
CA ASP A 26 4.00 -7.67 21.39
C ASP A 26 2.65 -8.29 21.76
N PRO A 27 2.16 -8.12 23.00
CA PRO A 27 0.90 -8.71 23.44
C PRO A 27 -0.32 -8.20 22.67
N ALA A 28 -0.20 -7.08 21.96
CA ALA A 28 -1.27 -6.55 21.12
C ALA A 28 -1.42 -7.33 19.79
N VAL A 29 -0.41 -8.10 19.40
CA VAL A 29 -0.42 -8.89 18.17
C VAL A 29 -0.83 -10.32 18.48
N PRO A 30 -1.96 -10.81 17.95
CA PRO A 30 -2.40 -12.17 18.17
C PRO A 30 -1.50 -13.17 17.46
N GLU A 31 -1.42 -14.37 18.02
CA GLU A 31 -0.81 -15.49 17.30
C GLU A 31 -1.68 -15.86 16.09
N LEU A 32 -1.07 -15.89 14.91
CA LEU A 32 -1.72 -16.23 13.66
C LEU A 32 -0.97 -17.40 12.98
N PRO A 33 -1.66 -18.16 12.10
CA PRO A 33 -1.00 -19.16 11.29
C PRO A 33 0.19 -18.59 10.52
N PRO A 34 1.23 -19.39 10.27
CA PRO A 34 2.37 -18.95 9.49
C PRO A 34 1.92 -18.47 8.11
N MET A 35 2.64 -17.47 7.58
CA MET A 35 2.37 -17.00 6.23
C MET A 35 2.81 -18.06 5.20
N PRO A 36 2.02 -18.27 4.15
CA PRO A 36 2.45 -19.11 3.05
C PRO A 36 3.66 -18.49 2.36
N ALA A 37 4.52 -19.36 1.80
CA ALA A 37 5.59 -18.92 0.93
C ALA A 37 5.02 -18.10 -0.24
N THR A 38 5.62 -16.97 -0.51
CA THR A 38 5.23 -16.14 -1.65
C THR A 38 6.07 -16.50 -2.86
N ASP A 39 5.44 -17.05 -3.88
CA ASP A 39 5.98 -16.92 -5.23
C ASP A 39 5.73 -15.49 -5.68
N GLU A 40 6.80 -14.70 -5.69
CA GLU A 40 6.69 -13.30 -5.99
C GLU A 40 6.29 -13.10 -7.45
N ALA A 41 5.09 -12.59 -7.68
CA ALA A 41 4.72 -12.02 -8.97
C ALA A 41 5.52 -10.74 -9.18
N LYS A 42 6.70 -10.84 -9.78
CA LYS A 42 7.50 -9.67 -10.14
C LYS A 42 6.96 -9.09 -11.43
N PRO A 43 6.74 -7.77 -11.49
CA PRO A 43 6.59 -7.14 -12.78
C PRO A 43 7.88 -7.34 -13.56
N THR A 44 7.79 -8.02 -14.66
CA THR A 44 8.88 -8.18 -15.63
C THR A 44 8.64 -7.20 -16.78
N MET A 45 9.67 -6.96 -17.59
CA MET A 45 9.49 -6.22 -18.84
C MET A 45 8.42 -6.90 -19.71
N ASP A 46 8.38 -8.22 -19.73
CA ASP A 46 7.36 -8.97 -20.47
C ASP A 46 5.96 -8.78 -19.89
N SER A 47 5.79 -8.78 -18.57
CA SER A 47 4.49 -8.49 -17.95
C SER A 47 4.06 -7.05 -18.19
N PHE A 48 4.99 -6.11 -18.26
CA PHE A 48 4.72 -4.73 -18.63
C PHE A 48 4.28 -4.63 -20.08
N LEU A 49 5.03 -5.22 -21.02
CA LEU A 49 4.73 -5.17 -22.46
C LEU A 49 3.47 -5.95 -22.83
N ASN A 50 3.16 -7.02 -22.09
CA ASN A 50 1.99 -7.87 -22.30
C ASN A 50 0.82 -7.52 -21.37
N SER A 51 0.89 -6.41 -20.64
CA SER A 51 -0.24 -5.99 -19.80
C SER A 51 -1.44 -5.64 -20.67
N HIS A 52 -2.65 -5.96 -20.19
CA HIS A 52 -3.92 -5.62 -20.88
C HIS A 52 -4.07 -4.13 -21.16
N PHE A 53 -3.29 -3.29 -20.49
CA PHE A 53 -3.22 -1.87 -20.77
C PHE A 53 -2.79 -1.59 -22.22
N TRP A 54 -1.76 -2.31 -22.71
CA TRP A 54 -1.22 -2.08 -24.03
C TRP A 54 -2.10 -2.61 -25.17
N GLU A 55 -2.99 -3.55 -24.90
CA GLU A 55 -3.95 -4.04 -25.90
C GLU A 55 -4.89 -2.95 -26.42
N GLY A 56 -5.05 -1.86 -25.68
CA GLY A 56 -5.88 -0.71 -26.08
C GLY A 56 -5.08 0.57 -26.38
N VAL A 57 -3.76 0.50 -26.31
CA VAL A 57 -2.88 1.64 -26.60
C VAL A 57 -2.51 1.61 -28.06
N HIS A 58 -3.25 2.33 -28.88
CA HIS A 58 -2.80 2.67 -30.21
C HIS A 58 -1.57 3.56 -30.10
N THR A 59 -0.58 3.29 -30.90
CA THR A 59 0.71 3.96 -30.98
C THR A 59 0.59 5.42 -30.61
N PRO A 60 1.03 5.82 -29.44
CA PRO A 60 0.66 7.12 -28.87
C PRO A 60 1.33 8.28 -29.57
N ALA A 61 2.30 8.01 -30.39
CA ALA A 61 3.12 9.02 -31.02
C ALA A 61 2.36 9.94 -31.99
N VAL A 62 1.22 9.52 -32.50
CA VAL A 62 0.48 10.29 -33.50
C VAL A 62 -0.76 10.96 -32.94
N GLU A 63 -1.37 10.38 -31.93
CA GLU A 63 -2.67 10.85 -31.41
C GLU A 63 -2.61 11.30 -29.94
N GLY A 64 -1.50 11.15 -29.26
CA GLY A 64 -1.18 11.79 -27.97
C GLY A 64 -1.96 11.31 -26.76
N VAL A 65 -2.94 10.42 -26.91
CA VAL A 65 -3.79 9.95 -25.82
C VAL A 65 -4.06 8.48 -25.98
N PRO A 66 -3.83 7.64 -24.95
CA PRO A 66 -4.36 6.29 -24.93
C PRO A 66 -5.85 6.33 -25.23
N ALA A 67 -6.32 5.46 -26.11
CA ALA A 67 -7.73 5.38 -26.42
C ALA A 67 -8.52 5.15 -25.14
N LEU A 68 -9.38 6.09 -24.79
CA LEU A 68 -10.33 5.92 -23.71
C LEU A 68 -11.24 4.74 -24.05
N ARG A 69 -11.48 3.86 -23.11
CA ARG A 69 -12.46 2.81 -23.34
C ARG A 69 -13.85 3.45 -23.39
N PRO A 70 -14.55 3.36 -24.52
CA PRO A 70 -15.89 3.92 -24.60
C PRO A 70 -16.78 3.28 -23.56
N ARG A 71 -17.49 4.08 -22.80
CA ARG A 71 -18.57 3.59 -21.94
C ARG A 71 -19.86 3.63 -22.74
N SER A 72 -20.60 2.53 -22.70
CA SER A 72 -21.94 2.46 -23.29
C SER A 72 -22.98 3.23 -22.48
N GLU A 73 -22.71 3.44 -21.18
CA GLU A 73 -23.66 4.06 -20.27
C GLU A 73 -23.01 5.21 -19.46
N PRO A 74 -23.80 6.22 -19.08
CA PRO A 74 -23.32 7.31 -18.24
C PRO A 74 -22.84 6.82 -16.88
N VAL A 75 -21.91 7.58 -16.29
CA VAL A 75 -21.49 7.38 -14.91
C VAL A 75 -22.54 7.99 -13.98
N THR A 76 -23.13 7.15 -13.15
CA THR A 76 -24.13 7.53 -12.13
C THR A 76 -23.80 6.91 -10.79
N GLU A 77 -24.63 7.16 -9.78
CA GLU A 77 -24.47 6.52 -8.46
C GLU A 77 -24.71 5.01 -8.51
N GLU A 78 -25.60 4.56 -9.41
CA GLU A 78 -25.92 3.14 -9.66
C GLU A 78 -24.90 2.47 -10.60
N ASN A 79 -24.21 3.25 -11.42
CA ASN A 79 -23.19 2.79 -12.36
C ASN A 79 -21.89 3.60 -12.23
N PRO A 80 -21.20 3.52 -11.06
CA PRO A 80 -20.00 4.32 -10.81
C PRO A 80 -18.80 3.85 -11.63
N LEU A 81 -17.79 4.70 -11.73
CA LEU A 81 -16.47 4.28 -12.16
C LEU A 81 -15.86 3.34 -11.13
N LYS A 82 -15.32 2.23 -11.58
CA LYS A 82 -14.59 1.30 -10.72
C LYS A 82 -13.10 1.56 -10.84
N VAL A 83 -12.45 1.80 -9.74
CA VAL A 83 -11.00 1.99 -9.67
C VAL A 83 -10.41 1.05 -8.64
N ASP A 84 -9.29 0.44 -8.99
CA ASP A 84 -8.53 -0.40 -8.08
C ASP A 84 -7.35 0.38 -7.51
N VAL A 85 -7.05 0.19 -6.23
CA VAL A 85 -5.92 0.82 -5.58
C VAL A 85 -5.12 -0.22 -4.82
N CYS A 86 -3.97 -0.62 -5.36
CA CYS A 86 -3.05 -1.47 -4.62
C CYS A 86 -2.43 -0.68 -3.46
N TRP A 87 -2.54 -1.24 -2.27
CA TRP A 87 -2.26 -0.57 -1.01
C TRP A 87 -1.39 -1.42 -0.09
N SER A 88 -0.38 -0.82 0.50
CA SER A 88 0.37 -1.45 1.58
C SER A 88 0.27 -0.64 2.86
N MET A 89 -0.04 -1.30 3.97
CA MET A 89 -0.12 -0.67 5.29
C MET A 89 1.22 -0.10 5.77
N ARG A 90 2.33 -0.56 5.19
CA ARG A 90 3.68 -0.05 5.48
C ARG A 90 4.08 1.12 4.59
N SER A 91 3.28 1.51 3.60
CA SER A 91 3.66 2.58 2.69
C SER A 91 3.22 3.97 3.20
N PRO A 92 4.14 4.86 3.55
CA PRO A 92 3.80 6.24 3.92
C PRO A 92 3.15 7.00 2.75
N TYR A 93 3.58 6.74 1.51
CA TYR A 93 2.97 7.35 0.33
C TYR A 93 1.53 6.89 0.08
N SER A 94 1.19 5.64 0.45
CA SER A 94 -0.20 5.20 0.45
C SER A 94 -1.01 6.02 1.45
N TYR A 95 -0.53 6.15 2.68
CA TYR A 95 -1.21 6.97 3.69
C TYR A 95 -1.41 8.43 3.25
N LEU A 96 -0.40 9.03 2.64
CA LEU A 96 -0.45 10.43 2.20
C LEU A 96 -1.49 10.70 1.08
N VAL A 97 -1.93 9.67 0.34
CA VAL A 97 -2.99 9.80 -0.67
C VAL A 97 -4.37 9.44 -0.13
N LEU A 98 -4.46 8.87 1.06
CA LEU A 98 -5.69 8.32 1.65
C LEU A 98 -6.86 9.32 1.62
N GLN A 99 -6.63 10.52 2.13
CA GLN A 99 -7.69 11.53 2.24
C GLN A 99 -8.29 11.90 0.87
N ARG A 100 -7.46 11.90 -0.17
CA ARG A 100 -7.89 12.16 -1.55
C ARG A 100 -8.71 11.00 -2.12
N LEU A 101 -8.37 9.76 -1.78
CA LEU A 101 -9.16 8.58 -2.17
C LEU A 101 -10.51 8.56 -1.45
N VAL A 102 -10.54 8.86 -0.15
CA VAL A 102 -11.78 8.96 0.63
C VAL A 102 -12.67 10.07 0.07
N TRP A 103 -12.11 11.25 -0.19
CA TRP A 103 -12.83 12.35 -0.83
C TRP A 103 -13.39 11.96 -2.20
N LEU A 104 -12.57 11.34 -3.05
CA LEU A 104 -12.98 10.86 -4.37
C LEU A 104 -14.18 9.92 -4.27
N ASN A 105 -14.10 8.91 -3.41
CA ASN A 105 -15.17 7.92 -3.20
C ASN A 105 -16.44 8.55 -2.60
N SER A 106 -16.28 9.56 -1.75
CA SER A 106 -17.40 10.21 -1.05
C SER A 106 -18.14 11.20 -1.94
N VAL A 107 -17.42 11.96 -2.76
CA VAL A 107 -17.99 13.11 -3.52
C VAL A 107 -18.38 12.72 -4.94
N TYR A 108 -17.72 11.73 -5.52
CA TYR A 108 -17.91 11.37 -6.92
C TYR A 108 -18.52 9.97 -7.07
N CYS A 109 -19.13 9.74 -8.23
CA CYS A 109 -19.65 8.42 -8.61
C CYS A 109 -18.48 7.49 -9.00
N VAL A 110 -17.71 7.13 -8.00
CA VAL A 110 -16.57 6.21 -8.07
C VAL A 110 -16.70 5.18 -6.95
N ASP A 111 -16.38 3.94 -7.24
CA ASP A 111 -16.13 2.90 -6.26
C ASP A 111 -14.62 2.65 -6.19
N VAL A 112 -14.04 3.01 -5.05
CA VAL A 112 -12.62 2.79 -4.78
C VAL A 112 -12.45 1.43 -4.13
N ASN A 113 -11.95 0.47 -4.91
CA ASN A 113 -11.62 -0.87 -4.45
C ASN A 113 -10.18 -0.93 -3.98
N ILE A 114 -9.99 -1.02 -2.66
CA ILE A 114 -8.64 -1.17 -2.09
C ILE A 114 -8.21 -2.63 -2.18
N ARG A 115 -7.03 -2.83 -2.76
CA ARG A 115 -6.35 -4.13 -2.90
C ARG A 115 -5.13 -4.20 -1.98
N PRO A 116 -5.28 -4.76 -0.77
CA PRO A 116 -4.15 -4.90 0.15
C PRO A 116 -3.07 -5.81 -0.45
N VAL A 117 -1.81 -5.36 -0.36
CA VAL A 117 -0.63 -6.12 -0.77
C VAL A 117 0.46 -6.02 0.30
N MET A 118 1.32 -7.03 0.37
CA MET A 118 2.51 -6.95 1.22
C MET A 118 3.46 -5.85 0.71
N PRO A 119 4.22 -5.20 1.60
CA PRO A 119 5.22 -4.23 1.17
C PRO A 119 6.31 -4.88 0.32
N ILE A 120 6.88 -4.12 -0.61
CA ILE A 120 7.90 -4.60 -1.52
C ILE A 120 9.11 -5.22 -0.78
N ALA A 121 9.47 -4.66 0.37
CA ALA A 121 10.56 -5.16 1.19
C ALA A 121 10.34 -6.59 1.66
N VAL A 122 9.10 -7.00 1.93
CA VAL A 122 8.73 -8.36 2.33
C VAL A 122 8.52 -9.25 1.11
N ARG A 123 7.85 -8.75 0.08
CA ARG A 123 7.59 -9.51 -1.17
C ARG A 123 8.87 -9.86 -1.93
N SER A 124 9.88 -8.98 -1.89
CA SER A 124 11.10 -9.13 -2.67
C SER A 124 12.19 -9.97 -1.98
N THR A 125 11.96 -10.38 -0.74
CA THR A 125 12.91 -11.20 0.02
C THR A 125 12.64 -12.68 -0.23
N LYS A 126 13.24 -13.25 -1.27
CA LYS A 126 13.27 -14.72 -1.39
C LYS A 126 14.04 -15.31 -0.21
N GLY A 127 13.32 -16.03 0.65
CA GLY A 127 13.94 -16.87 1.67
C GLY A 127 14.77 -16.14 2.73
N GLY A 128 14.44 -14.89 3.07
CA GLY A 128 15.08 -14.19 4.18
C GLY A 128 16.52 -13.75 3.93
N THR A 129 16.96 -13.65 2.70
CA THR A 129 18.33 -13.24 2.38
C THR A 129 18.57 -11.74 2.35
N GLY A 130 17.87 -10.98 3.17
CA GLY A 130 18.26 -9.62 3.60
C GLY A 130 18.51 -8.55 2.56
N LYS A 131 18.48 -8.87 1.29
CA LYS A 131 18.62 -7.86 0.24
C LYS A 131 17.23 -7.35 -0.12
N ALA A 132 16.87 -6.18 0.39
CA ALA A 132 15.82 -5.38 -0.19
C ALA A 132 16.25 -4.99 -1.63
N GLY A 133 16.30 -5.98 -2.49
CA GLY A 133 16.59 -5.84 -3.92
C GLY A 133 15.33 -5.46 -4.66
N GLY A 134 14.52 -4.59 -4.06
CA GLY A 134 13.36 -4.05 -4.72
C GLY A 134 13.77 -3.07 -5.81
N MET A 135 12.82 -2.73 -6.65
CA MET A 135 12.90 -1.74 -7.72
C MET A 135 13.52 -0.39 -7.30
N PHE A 136 13.61 -0.12 -6.01
CA PHE A 136 14.20 1.06 -5.39
C PHE A 136 15.62 0.86 -4.86
N GLY A 137 16.22 -0.33 -5.04
CA GLY A 137 17.45 -0.73 -4.33
C GLY A 137 18.71 0.03 -4.68
N ILE A 138 18.73 0.89 -5.70
CA ILE A 138 19.97 1.56 -6.14
C ILE A 138 19.86 3.09 -6.11
N THR A 139 18.68 3.67 -6.25
CA THR A 139 18.54 5.11 -6.47
C THR A 139 17.78 5.85 -5.39
N TYR A 140 16.98 5.16 -4.59
CA TYR A 140 16.23 5.81 -3.51
C TYR A 140 17.11 5.92 -2.27
N LYS A 141 17.70 7.06 -2.07
CA LYS A 141 18.39 7.36 -0.82
C LYS A 141 17.32 7.49 0.25
N LEU A 142 17.36 6.62 1.25
CA LEU A 142 16.38 6.62 2.35
C LEU A 142 16.15 8.00 2.97
N PRO A 143 17.19 8.84 3.21
CA PRO A 143 17.00 10.21 3.67
C PRO A 143 16.15 11.08 2.75
N ASP A 144 16.30 10.96 1.43
CA ASP A 144 15.54 11.75 0.47
C ASP A 144 14.04 11.37 0.50
N ALA A 145 13.75 10.06 0.59
CA ALA A 145 12.39 9.56 0.74
C ALA A 145 11.76 10.00 2.06
N MET A 146 12.54 10.01 3.14
CA MET A 146 12.07 10.47 4.44
C MET A 146 11.71 11.96 4.42
N TRP A 147 12.56 12.80 3.84
CA TRP A 147 12.25 14.22 3.68
C TRP A 147 11.07 14.46 2.76
N ASP A 148 10.96 13.67 1.69
CA ASP A 148 9.87 13.80 0.73
C ASP A 148 8.51 13.47 1.36
N THR A 149 8.43 12.41 2.15
CA THR A 149 7.17 12.07 2.85
C THR A 149 6.75 13.12 3.87
N VAL A 150 7.70 13.68 4.63
CA VAL A 150 7.41 14.76 5.57
C VAL A 150 6.89 15.99 4.83
N ARG A 151 7.60 16.44 3.79
CA ARG A 151 7.18 17.59 2.96
C ARG A 151 5.83 17.36 2.29
N SER A 152 5.58 16.14 1.81
CA SER A 152 4.30 15.79 1.22
C SER A 152 3.17 15.83 2.24
N GLY A 153 3.41 15.38 3.47
CA GLY A 153 2.46 15.52 4.57
C GLY A 153 2.12 16.98 4.87
N GLU A 154 3.14 17.82 5.01
CA GLU A 154 2.97 19.25 5.23
C GLU A 154 2.26 19.94 4.07
N PHE A 155 2.67 19.65 2.84
CA PHE A 155 2.08 20.23 1.64
C PHE A 155 0.60 19.90 1.48
N HIS A 156 0.22 18.65 1.75
CA HIS A 156 -1.17 18.21 1.66
C HIS A 156 -2.00 18.44 2.93
N GLY A 157 -1.39 18.93 4.01
CA GLY A 157 -2.05 19.11 5.29
C GLY A 157 -2.43 17.79 5.97
N VAL A 158 -1.72 16.71 5.68
CA VAL A 158 -1.92 15.38 6.26
C VAL A 158 -0.96 15.20 7.43
N PRO A 159 -1.45 15.00 8.67
CA PRO A 159 -0.59 14.68 9.81
C PRO A 159 0.25 13.45 9.49
N PHE A 160 1.56 13.57 9.63
CA PHE A 160 2.46 12.48 9.29
C PHE A 160 3.60 12.33 10.29
N LYS A 161 3.83 11.09 10.74
CA LYS A 161 4.97 10.69 11.55
C LYS A 161 5.37 9.25 11.18
N TYR A 162 6.66 8.97 11.19
CA TYR A 162 7.12 7.60 10.97
C TYR A 162 6.58 6.65 12.04
N ALA A 163 6.06 5.51 11.57
CA ALA A 163 5.43 4.49 12.41
C ALA A 163 6.39 3.94 13.47
N ARG A 164 5.87 3.77 14.68
CA ARG A 164 6.56 3.09 15.79
C ARG A 164 5.56 2.19 16.52
N PRO A 165 5.81 0.85 16.51
CA PRO A 165 6.85 0.15 15.76
C PRO A 165 6.69 0.27 14.23
N ASP A 166 7.77 0.05 13.45
CA ASP A 166 7.65 -0.07 11.99
C ASP A 166 6.81 -1.33 11.69
N PRO A 167 5.82 -1.27 10.79
CA PRO A 167 5.05 -2.45 10.41
C PRO A 167 5.89 -3.62 9.88
N ILE A 168 7.08 -3.36 9.36
CA ILE A 168 8.04 -4.42 8.99
C ILE A 168 9.17 -4.50 10.00
N TRP A 169 9.51 -5.71 10.40
CA TRP A 169 10.69 -5.93 11.19
C TRP A 169 11.93 -5.89 10.32
N GLN A 170 12.69 -4.84 10.50
CA GLN A 170 13.91 -4.58 9.74
C GLN A 170 14.97 -3.95 10.63
N THR A 171 16.22 -4.28 10.35
CA THR A 171 17.37 -3.61 10.94
C THR A 171 17.93 -2.62 9.92
N VAL A 172 17.99 -1.36 10.32
CA VAL A 172 18.65 -0.32 9.54
C VAL A 172 19.96 0.00 10.23
N TRP A 173 21.05 -0.27 9.57
CA TRP A 173 22.38 -0.06 10.13
C TRP A 173 22.95 1.30 9.73
N PRO A 174 23.00 2.29 10.65
CA PRO A 174 23.83 3.44 10.48
C PRO A 174 25.20 3.10 11.06
N PRO A 175 26.28 3.06 10.52
CA PRO A 175 27.12 4.19 10.16
C PRO A 175 27.87 3.99 8.84
N PHE A 176 27.42 3.13 7.99
CA PHE A 176 28.22 2.74 6.83
C PHE A 176 27.99 3.60 5.59
N GLY A 177 27.55 4.86 5.72
CA GLY A 177 27.44 5.80 4.59
C GLY A 177 26.53 5.36 3.43
N LYS A 178 26.11 4.11 3.44
CA LYS A 178 25.15 3.48 2.56
C LYS A 178 24.15 2.74 3.43
N ASN A 179 22.89 3.05 3.29
CA ASN A 179 21.80 2.46 4.06
C ASN A 179 21.71 0.96 3.76
N TYR A 180 22.33 0.15 4.60
CA TYR A 180 22.09 -1.28 4.60
C TYR A 180 20.82 -1.52 5.39
N GLN A 181 19.85 -2.07 4.70
CA GLN A 181 18.59 -2.49 5.27
C GLN A 181 18.54 -4.01 5.23
N TYR A 182 18.41 -4.62 6.39
CA TYR A 182 18.13 -6.04 6.51
C TYR A 182 16.68 -6.20 6.91
N VAL A 183 15.89 -6.85 6.06
CA VAL A 183 14.50 -7.21 6.36
C VAL A 183 14.49 -8.65 6.85
N HIS A 184 13.98 -8.85 8.06
CA HIS A 184 13.88 -10.18 8.65
C HIS A 184 12.97 -11.10 7.84
N PRO A 185 13.17 -12.43 7.92
CA PRO A 185 12.40 -13.39 7.15
C PRO A 185 10.89 -13.19 7.24
N VAL A 186 10.20 -13.57 6.18
CA VAL A 186 8.74 -13.36 6.07
C VAL A 186 7.99 -13.97 7.23
N GLU A 187 8.37 -15.17 7.67
CA GLU A 187 7.79 -15.87 8.82
C GLU A 187 8.00 -15.14 10.15
N LYS A 188 8.92 -14.19 10.19
CA LYS A 188 9.24 -13.39 11.37
C LYS A 188 8.72 -11.94 11.27
N GLN A 189 7.68 -11.69 10.50
CA GLN A 189 7.09 -10.37 10.27
C GLN A 189 5.72 -10.22 10.96
N PRO A 190 5.65 -10.13 12.30
CA PRO A 190 4.37 -10.25 13.02
C PRO A 190 3.40 -9.12 12.65
N TYR A 191 3.86 -7.87 12.63
CA TYR A 191 2.98 -6.72 12.43
C TYR A 191 2.40 -6.67 11.02
N ILE A 192 3.26 -6.78 10.01
CA ILE A 192 2.79 -6.60 8.62
C ILE A 192 1.89 -7.74 8.18
N HIS A 193 2.15 -8.97 8.64
CA HIS A 193 1.29 -10.12 8.38
C HIS A 193 -0.10 -9.91 8.96
N TRP A 194 -0.13 -9.60 10.23
CA TRP A 194 -1.37 -9.36 10.97
C TRP A 194 -2.20 -8.25 10.32
N ILE A 195 -1.60 -7.06 10.14
CA ILE A 195 -2.35 -5.91 9.65
C ILE A 195 -2.76 -6.05 8.17
N THR A 196 -1.97 -6.77 7.35
CA THR A 196 -2.35 -7.05 5.96
C THR A 196 -3.48 -8.09 5.89
N ARG A 197 -3.47 -9.12 6.73
CA ARG A 197 -4.56 -10.09 6.82
C ARG A 197 -5.85 -9.44 7.28
N LEU A 198 -5.81 -8.52 8.25
CA LEU A 198 -6.98 -7.74 8.65
C LEU A 198 -7.49 -6.85 7.52
N ALA A 199 -6.58 -6.23 6.75
CA ALA A 199 -6.96 -5.45 5.57
C ALA A 199 -7.62 -6.32 4.50
N CYS A 200 -7.12 -7.54 4.27
CA CYS A 200 -7.73 -8.50 3.36
C CYS A 200 -9.07 -9.02 3.88
N TYR A 201 -9.19 -9.27 5.19
CA TYR A 201 -10.46 -9.62 5.81
C TYR A 201 -11.51 -8.53 5.55
N ALA A 202 -11.15 -7.28 5.82
CA ALA A 202 -12.01 -6.14 5.54
C ALA A 202 -12.33 -6.00 4.03
N ALA A 203 -11.39 -6.33 3.13
CA ALA A 203 -11.62 -6.31 1.69
C ALA A 203 -12.64 -7.37 1.26
N LEU A 204 -12.56 -8.57 1.82
CA LEU A 204 -13.53 -9.65 1.55
C LEU A 204 -14.94 -9.31 2.05
N GLU A 205 -15.03 -8.50 3.10
CA GLU A 205 -16.31 -7.97 3.64
C GLU A 205 -16.75 -6.64 2.96
N GLY A 206 -16.03 -6.18 1.90
CA GLY A 206 -16.33 -4.93 1.19
C GLY A 206 -16.04 -3.65 1.99
N LYS A 207 -15.19 -3.74 3.01
CA LYS A 207 -14.87 -2.67 3.98
C LYS A 207 -13.41 -2.21 3.90
N ALA A 208 -12.71 -2.49 2.81
CA ALA A 208 -11.27 -2.20 2.73
C ALA A 208 -10.96 -0.69 2.80
N LEU A 209 -11.77 0.16 2.17
CA LEU A 209 -11.56 1.62 2.23
C LEU A 209 -11.81 2.15 3.64
N ASP A 210 -12.87 1.68 4.31
CA ASP A 210 -13.16 2.03 5.70
C ASP A 210 -12.03 1.59 6.63
N PHE A 211 -11.51 0.38 6.41
CA PHE A 211 -10.38 -0.16 7.16
C PHE A 211 -9.12 0.70 7.04
N ILE A 212 -8.70 1.03 5.82
CA ILE A 212 -7.49 1.85 5.66
C ILE A 212 -7.70 3.27 6.17
N ASN A 213 -8.92 3.81 6.09
CA ASN A 213 -9.25 5.14 6.62
C ASN A 213 -9.20 5.18 8.15
N GLU A 214 -9.57 4.09 8.83
CA GLU A 214 -9.56 4.00 10.29
C GLU A 214 -8.18 3.60 10.84
N ILE A 215 -7.48 2.70 10.17
CA ILE A 215 -6.26 2.08 10.70
C ILE A 215 -4.96 2.79 10.23
N SER A 216 -4.91 3.29 8.99
CA SER A 216 -3.66 3.92 8.52
C SER A 216 -3.24 5.16 9.32
N PRO A 217 -4.18 6.01 9.84
CA PRO A 217 -3.83 7.11 10.72
C PRO A 217 -3.19 6.69 12.05
N LEU A 218 -3.52 5.51 12.58
CA LEU A 218 -2.84 4.97 13.78
C LEU A 218 -1.36 4.75 13.50
N ILE A 219 -1.06 4.20 12.32
CA ILE A 219 0.30 3.84 11.93
C ILE A 219 1.13 5.09 11.60
N TRP A 220 0.55 6.03 10.85
CA TRP A 220 1.29 7.11 10.20
C TRP A 220 0.95 8.52 10.70
N GLY A 221 -0.19 8.70 11.40
CA GLY A 221 -0.69 10.03 11.78
C GLY A 221 0.01 10.65 12.98
N GLY A 222 0.76 9.87 13.75
CA GLY A 222 1.59 10.35 14.86
C GLY A 222 0.84 10.72 16.14
N HIS A 223 -0.44 10.41 16.23
CA HIS A 223 -1.28 10.70 17.40
C HIS A 223 -1.26 9.58 18.46
N VAL A 224 -0.69 8.42 18.13
CA VAL A 224 -0.47 7.32 19.05
C VAL A 224 1.00 6.90 19.02
N GLU A 225 1.54 6.45 20.17
CA GLU A 225 2.93 6.01 20.24
C GLU A 225 3.11 4.54 19.86
N HIS A 226 2.13 3.71 20.20
CA HIS A 226 2.15 2.26 19.99
C HIS A 226 0.86 1.83 19.28
N TRP A 227 0.84 1.98 17.97
CA TRP A 227 -0.35 1.74 17.16
C TRP A 227 -0.95 0.33 17.30
N PRO A 228 -0.16 -0.76 17.51
CA PRO A 228 -0.74 -2.10 17.63
C PRO A 228 -1.79 -2.23 18.73
N ALA A 229 -1.58 -1.56 19.87
CA ALA A 229 -2.51 -1.60 21.00
C ALA A 229 -3.90 -1.00 20.69
N HIS A 230 -4.02 -0.20 19.63
CA HIS A 230 -5.25 0.51 19.26
C HIS A 230 -6.01 -0.17 18.12
N VAL A 231 -5.41 -1.15 17.44
CA VAL A 231 -6.01 -1.77 16.24
C VAL A 231 -7.36 -2.39 16.54
N LYS A 232 -7.49 -3.14 17.64
CA LYS A 232 -8.76 -3.80 18.01
C LYS A 232 -9.90 -2.81 18.16
N GLU A 233 -9.68 -1.74 18.92
CA GLU A 233 -10.69 -0.71 19.16
C GLU A 233 -11.13 -0.05 17.85
N HIS A 234 -10.16 0.34 17.01
CA HIS A 234 -10.43 1.03 15.76
C HIS A 234 -11.05 0.10 14.70
N PHE A 235 -10.65 -1.16 14.66
CA PHE A 235 -11.27 -2.16 13.79
C PHE A 235 -12.76 -2.33 14.10
N ASN A 236 -13.13 -2.35 15.38
CA ASN A 236 -14.52 -2.49 15.83
C ASN A 236 -15.38 -1.22 15.60
N ARG A 237 -14.78 -0.09 15.24
CA ARG A 237 -15.52 1.12 14.81
C ARG A 237 -16.04 1.01 13.38
N ILE A 238 -15.48 0.08 12.60
CA ILE A 238 -15.91 -0.14 11.22
C ILE A 238 -17.22 -0.92 11.23
N GLU A 239 -18.27 -0.31 10.72
CA GLU A 239 -19.60 -0.92 10.69
C GLU A 239 -19.59 -2.28 9.99
N GLY A 240 -20.08 -3.28 10.68
CA GLY A 240 -20.18 -4.66 10.18
C GLY A 240 -18.93 -5.51 10.42
N LEU A 241 -17.86 -4.97 11.00
CA LEU A 241 -16.66 -5.72 11.36
C LEU A 241 -16.58 -5.97 12.87
N ASP A 242 -16.06 -7.13 13.24
CA ASP A 242 -15.75 -7.54 14.62
C ASP A 242 -14.34 -8.12 14.66
N TYR A 243 -13.47 -7.52 15.47
CA TYR A 243 -12.07 -7.89 15.54
C TYR A 243 -11.87 -9.33 16.05
N ASP A 244 -12.55 -9.70 17.15
CA ASP A 244 -12.36 -11.03 17.75
C ASP A 244 -12.84 -12.13 16.81
N LYS A 245 -13.94 -11.88 16.11
CA LYS A 245 -14.41 -12.75 15.04
C LYS A 245 -13.39 -12.85 13.90
N ALA A 246 -12.87 -11.72 13.41
CA ALA A 246 -11.89 -11.70 12.34
C ALA A 246 -10.61 -12.48 12.70
N ILE A 247 -10.10 -12.27 13.92
CA ILE A 247 -8.93 -13.01 14.41
C ILE A 247 -9.22 -14.51 14.52
N LYS A 248 -10.37 -14.88 15.07
CA LYS A 248 -10.78 -16.28 15.18
C LYS A 248 -10.92 -16.95 13.81
N ASP A 249 -11.51 -16.26 12.85
CA ASP A 249 -11.67 -16.76 11.48
C ASP A 249 -10.30 -16.99 10.83
N ILE A 250 -9.37 -16.06 11.00
CA ILE A 250 -7.99 -16.19 10.46
C ILE A 250 -7.23 -17.29 11.17
N GLN A 251 -7.39 -17.47 12.48
CA GLN A 251 -6.76 -18.55 13.24
C GLN A 251 -7.27 -19.93 12.84
N ASN A 252 -8.54 -20.03 12.49
CA ASN A 252 -9.16 -21.29 12.04
C ASN A 252 -8.84 -21.63 10.58
N GLY A 253 -8.47 -20.66 9.76
CA GLY A 253 -8.08 -20.85 8.37
C GLY A 253 -7.79 -19.51 7.67
N ALA A 254 -6.51 -19.27 7.38
CA ALA A 254 -6.08 -18.02 6.77
C ALA A 254 -6.12 -18.03 5.22
N GLU A 255 -6.50 -19.14 4.60
CA GLU A 255 -6.36 -19.39 3.16
C GLU A 255 -7.05 -18.29 2.33
N LYS A 256 -8.24 -17.85 2.75
CA LYS A 256 -9.00 -16.81 2.01
C LYS A 256 -8.31 -15.45 2.05
N VAL A 257 -7.85 -15.03 3.24
CA VAL A 257 -7.17 -13.74 3.39
C VAL A 257 -5.77 -13.77 2.76
N ASP A 258 -5.12 -14.94 2.80
CA ASP A 258 -3.83 -15.12 2.15
C ASP A 258 -3.97 -15.15 0.62
N ALA A 259 -4.99 -15.80 0.07
CA ALA A 259 -5.31 -15.75 -1.35
C ALA A 259 -5.60 -14.30 -1.78
N CYS A 260 -6.34 -13.52 -0.99
CA CYS A 260 -6.66 -12.14 -1.31
C CYS A 260 -5.41 -11.28 -1.59
N TRP A 261 -4.44 -11.23 -0.67
CA TRP A 261 -3.25 -10.42 -0.90
C TRP A 261 -2.34 -10.99 -2.01
N GLN A 262 -2.33 -12.31 -2.22
CA GLN A 262 -1.60 -12.95 -3.33
C GLN A 262 -2.22 -12.58 -4.68
N GLU A 263 -3.53 -12.72 -4.84
CA GLU A 263 -4.26 -12.30 -6.04
C GLU A 263 -4.08 -10.80 -6.32
N ASN A 264 -4.11 -9.96 -5.29
CA ASN A 264 -3.85 -8.55 -5.43
C ASN A 264 -2.41 -8.27 -5.88
N SER A 265 -1.45 -9.07 -5.44
CA SER A 265 -0.05 -8.97 -5.89
C SER A 265 0.10 -9.38 -7.36
N VAL A 266 -0.62 -10.41 -7.79
CA VAL A 266 -0.69 -10.82 -9.20
C VAL A 266 -1.33 -9.72 -10.04
N PHE A 267 -2.48 -9.19 -9.61
CA PHE A 267 -3.14 -8.06 -10.27
C PHE A 267 -2.19 -6.87 -10.45
N MET A 268 -1.47 -6.49 -9.39
CA MET A 268 -0.51 -5.40 -9.45
C MET A 268 0.62 -5.68 -10.45
N ALA A 269 1.17 -6.90 -10.46
CA ALA A 269 2.22 -7.29 -11.40
C ALA A 269 1.74 -7.27 -12.85
N GLN A 270 0.49 -7.65 -13.11
CA GLN A 270 -0.12 -7.61 -14.45
C GLN A 270 -0.24 -6.19 -15.02
N THR A 271 -0.29 -5.16 -14.15
CA THR A 271 -0.23 -3.77 -14.60
C THR A 271 1.17 -3.32 -15.04
N GLY A 272 2.17 -4.18 -14.90
CA GLY A 272 3.58 -3.86 -15.14
C GLY A 272 4.23 -3.04 -14.02
N HIS A 273 3.59 -2.90 -12.86
CA HIS A 273 4.11 -2.10 -11.75
C HIS A 273 4.17 -2.88 -10.43
N GLY A 274 5.18 -2.60 -9.62
CA GLY A 274 5.40 -3.28 -8.31
C GLY A 274 5.37 -2.36 -7.09
N GLY A 275 5.10 -1.07 -7.26
CA GLY A 275 5.08 -0.08 -6.17
C GLY A 275 3.67 0.31 -5.74
N VAL A 276 3.55 0.91 -4.56
CA VAL A 276 2.28 1.38 -3.98
C VAL A 276 2.44 2.82 -3.46
N PRO A 277 1.36 3.65 -3.43
CA PRO A 277 0.02 3.35 -3.95
C PRO A 277 0.03 3.22 -5.47
N LEU A 278 -0.75 2.29 -5.99
CA LEU A 278 -0.97 2.13 -7.42
C LEU A 278 -2.46 2.23 -7.70
N MET A 279 -2.89 3.33 -8.30
CA MET A 279 -4.26 3.56 -8.71
C MET A 279 -4.45 3.05 -10.14
N VAL A 280 -5.50 2.31 -10.40
CA VAL A 280 -5.74 1.68 -11.71
C VAL A 280 -7.16 1.96 -12.16
N ILE A 281 -7.31 2.45 -13.38
CA ILE A 281 -8.61 2.57 -14.05
C ILE A 281 -8.53 1.93 -15.44
N ASN A 282 -9.46 1.03 -15.76
CA ASN A 282 -9.52 0.33 -17.05
C ASN A 282 -8.18 -0.32 -17.44
N GLY A 283 -7.39 -0.76 -16.47
CA GLY A 283 -6.06 -1.34 -16.68
C GLY A 283 -4.93 -0.31 -16.79
N GLU A 284 -5.20 0.99 -16.84
CA GLU A 284 -4.19 2.05 -16.85
C GLU A 284 -3.68 2.34 -15.44
N PRO A 285 -2.37 2.11 -15.14
CA PRO A 285 -1.80 2.32 -13.83
C PRO A 285 -1.29 3.76 -13.62
N PHE A 286 -1.48 4.28 -12.42
CA PHE A 286 -0.94 5.54 -11.93
C PHE A 286 -0.22 5.29 -10.61
N PHE A 287 1.10 5.26 -10.67
CA PHE A 287 1.94 4.97 -9.50
C PHE A 287 2.33 6.22 -8.73
N GLY A 288 2.08 6.19 -7.43
CA GLY A 288 2.45 7.23 -6.48
C GLY A 288 1.34 8.26 -6.23
N GLY A 289 1.35 8.85 -5.03
CA GLY A 289 0.40 9.88 -4.65
C GLY A 289 0.53 11.18 -5.46
N ASP A 290 1.70 11.42 -6.03
CA ASP A 290 2.01 12.54 -6.92
C ASP A 290 1.37 12.41 -8.31
N ARG A 291 0.88 11.22 -8.66
CA ARG A 291 0.11 10.99 -9.90
C ARG A 291 -1.40 11.13 -9.72
N PHE A 292 -1.85 11.49 -8.53
CA PHE A 292 -3.28 11.59 -8.27
C PHE A 292 -3.99 12.62 -9.18
N ASP A 293 -3.34 13.72 -9.51
CA ASP A 293 -3.93 14.73 -10.41
C ASP A 293 -4.13 14.20 -11.82
N GLN A 294 -3.16 13.44 -12.34
CA GLN A 294 -3.26 12.78 -13.64
C GLN A 294 -4.33 11.69 -13.61
N PHE A 295 -4.40 10.92 -12.52
CA PHE A 295 -5.43 9.93 -12.31
C PHE A 295 -6.83 10.57 -12.27
N PHE A 296 -7.02 11.64 -11.51
CA PHE A 296 -8.27 12.38 -11.44
C PHE A 296 -8.68 12.96 -12.80
N TRP A 297 -7.73 13.54 -13.52
CA TRP A 297 -7.96 13.99 -14.90
C TRP A 297 -8.44 12.84 -15.80
N ARG A 298 -7.84 11.64 -15.68
CA ARG A 298 -8.26 10.47 -16.45
C ARG A 298 -9.67 9.99 -16.06
N LEU A 299 -10.04 10.06 -14.81
CA LEU A 299 -11.41 9.78 -14.38
C LEU A 299 -12.42 10.75 -15.03
N ARG A 300 -12.08 12.04 -15.11
CA ARG A 300 -12.92 13.03 -15.79
C ARG A 300 -13.10 12.69 -17.28
N GLN A 301 -12.06 12.26 -17.94
CA GLN A 301 -12.15 11.80 -19.34
C GLN A 301 -13.03 10.54 -19.50
N ASN A 302 -13.14 9.73 -18.45
CA ASN A 302 -14.04 8.58 -18.39
C ASN A 302 -15.47 8.94 -17.93
N GLY A 303 -15.83 10.22 -17.92
CA GLY A 303 -17.18 10.66 -17.61
C GLY A 303 -17.49 10.78 -16.13
N LEU A 304 -16.47 11.02 -15.28
CA LEU A 304 -16.66 11.21 -13.84
C LEU A 304 -17.73 12.26 -13.55
N THR A 305 -18.72 11.89 -12.71
CA THR A 305 -19.77 12.78 -12.22
C THR A 305 -19.73 12.89 -10.71
N LYS A 306 -20.29 13.98 -10.17
CA LYS A 306 -20.47 14.12 -8.72
C LYS A 306 -21.70 13.36 -8.25
N ARG A 307 -21.66 12.85 -7.02
CA ARG A 307 -22.84 12.36 -6.32
C ARG A 307 -23.82 13.52 -6.02
N ARG A 308 -25.09 13.21 -5.87
CA ARG A 308 -26.10 14.18 -5.42
C ARG A 308 -25.81 14.63 -4.00
N GLU A 309 -25.46 13.68 -3.14
CA GLU A 309 -25.05 13.91 -1.76
C GLU A 309 -23.76 13.15 -1.48
N ALA A 310 -22.84 13.79 -0.76
CA ALA A 310 -21.58 13.17 -0.39
C ALA A 310 -21.86 12.02 0.62
N ARG A 311 -21.18 10.88 0.43
CA ARG A 311 -21.25 9.74 1.37
C ARG A 311 -20.29 9.96 2.54
N ALA A 312 -20.67 9.48 3.72
CA ALA A 312 -19.74 9.37 4.84
C ALA A 312 -18.74 8.19 4.60
N PRO A 313 -17.51 8.24 5.12
CA PRO A 313 -16.98 9.36 5.88
C PRO A 313 -16.48 10.48 4.95
N PHE A 314 -17.06 11.65 5.09
CA PHE A 314 -16.55 12.82 4.43
C PHE A 314 -15.49 13.45 5.33
N THR A 315 -14.24 13.53 4.89
CA THR A 315 -13.23 14.26 5.63
C THR A 315 -13.40 15.75 5.34
N THR A 316 -13.83 16.48 6.34
CA THR A 316 -14.01 17.93 6.28
C THR A 316 -12.68 18.71 6.31
N GLN A 317 -11.56 18.04 6.39
CA GLN A 317 -10.26 18.71 6.34
C GLN A 317 -10.05 19.27 4.94
N PRO A 318 -9.80 20.57 4.80
CA PRO A 318 -9.46 21.17 3.53
C PRO A 318 -8.13 20.56 3.09
N LEU A 319 -8.18 19.58 2.22
CA LEU A 319 -7.03 19.20 1.46
C LEU A 319 -6.55 20.46 0.76
N ARG A 320 -5.29 20.81 0.92
CA ARG A 320 -4.63 21.80 0.06
C ARG A 320 -4.52 21.18 -1.33
N TRP A 321 -5.61 21.20 -2.00
CA TRP A 321 -5.70 20.83 -3.39
C TRP A 321 -5.87 22.12 -4.18
N PRO A 322 -5.13 22.34 -5.26
CA PRO A 322 -5.58 23.32 -6.20
C PRO A 322 -6.98 22.88 -6.62
N ALA A 323 -7.98 23.64 -6.17
CA ALA A 323 -9.34 23.40 -6.57
C ALA A 323 -9.33 23.43 -8.10
N ALA A 324 -9.54 22.28 -8.70
CA ALA A 324 -9.91 22.24 -10.10
C ALA A 324 -11.36 22.68 -10.12
N ASP A 325 -11.56 23.95 -10.45
CA ASP A 325 -12.86 24.52 -10.81
C ASP A 325 -13.54 23.72 -11.92
#